data_2511b07e956828a1871811adfeb10607
#
_entry.id   2511b07e956828a1871811adfeb10607
#
_cell.length_a   1.000
_cell.length_b   1.000
_cell.length_c   1.000
_cell.angle_alpha   90.00
_cell.angle_beta   90.00
_cell.angle_gamma   90.00
#
_symmetry.space_group_name_H-M   'P 1'
#
loop_
_entity.id
_entity.type
_entity.pdbx_description
1 polymer ?
#
loop_
_entity_poly.entity_id
_entity_poly.type
_entity_poly.pdbx_seq_one_letter_code
_entity_poly.pdbx_strand_id
1 'polypeptide(L)'
;MRLALVFLVSILFLAACGEKAVTPQMQESSPPAISIDSDDIAGVVASSVGPEAGVWVIAETSDLETRFVRSVVTDDEGRYLVPDLQDANYELWVRGYGLQDSGKVTAKPGETRNLAAIVAPDPATAAQVYPAAYWYAMMDLPTAEEVADIEGGMNFYLTWVKNMGCVGCHQLGNEATRTIPEALADIESSEQAWIRRISSGQAGDYMVRLAMDSLKGLPVKYMADWTDRIAAGEIPAHVPERPSGVERNVVATVRDWSSPTLYMHDLSGTDRRNPTVNAYGPLYGAPELSTDEMPILDPVNNTATVYHVPVRDEDTPTTNEAPVHAPSPYWGDERIWDSKSNIHNPMLDQDGRVWLTARIRPPENPGFCRQGSDHPSAQLFPKDRTSRHLAVMDPATGEYQFVDTCFSTHHLQFAYDDRNTLWTSGGGDVVGWLDTTTFFETGDAEISQMWAPTVIDTNGNGQLDEWTEPGEPQETGKDMRLNNGFYAVMPEPRGDAVWGSNAFRYPGSITRMLPGDNPPQTTLSEVYYPPLPGFGVRGADIDKNGVVWSSLGSGHLGEFDRRKCEGPLNGPGATGNHCPEGWTLHDLPGPGFADLPAFSVESSYYT
;
A
#
# COMPACT_ATOMS: atom_id res chain seq x y z
N MET A 1 -36.81 -36.65 -57.07
CA MET A 1 -37.59 -37.84 -56.66
C MET A 1 -38.16 -37.54 -55.29
N ARG A 2 -39.31 -36.99 -55.25
CA ARG A 2 -40.62 -37.49 -54.90
C ARG A 2 -40.59 -38.46 -53.71
N LEU A 3 -41.14 -38.04 -52.53
CA LEU A 3 -42.40 -38.59 -52.07
C LEU A 3 -42.99 -37.68 -50.94
N ALA A 4 -44.23 -37.26 -51.20
CA ALA A 4 -45.12 -36.65 -50.24
C ALA A 4 -45.86 -37.77 -49.48
N LEU A 5 -46.20 -37.55 -48.21
CA LEU A 5 -47.26 -38.34 -47.56
C LEU A 5 -48.16 -37.41 -46.72
N VAL A 6 -49.38 -37.41 -47.17
CA VAL A 6 -50.58 -36.79 -46.58
C VAL A 6 -51.09 -37.69 -45.45
N PHE A 7 -51.48 -37.17 -44.31
CA PHE A 7 -52.41 -37.86 -43.41
C PHE A 7 -53.48 -36.92 -42.81
N LEU A 8 -54.64 -37.47 -42.83
CA LEU A 8 -55.98 -36.98 -42.62
C LEU A 8 -56.25 -36.38 -41.21
N VAL A 9 -57.11 -35.39 -41.26
CA VAL A 9 -57.84 -34.80 -40.10
C VAL A 9 -58.89 -35.79 -39.62
N SER A 10 -58.96 -35.96 -38.30
CA SER A 10 -60.21 -36.49 -37.66
C SER A 10 -60.53 -35.54 -36.48
N ILE A 11 -61.62 -34.83 -36.64
CA ILE A 11 -62.29 -33.99 -35.68
C ILE A 11 -63.13 -34.84 -34.77
N LEU A 12 -62.91 -34.84 -33.47
CA LEU A 12 -63.87 -35.33 -32.47
C LEU A 12 -64.27 -34.18 -31.55
N PHE A 13 -65.50 -33.78 -31.61
CA PHE A 13 -66.12 -32.90 -30.62
C PHE A 13 -66.37 -33.69 -29.34
N LEU A 14 -65.88 -33.14 -28.19
CA LEU A 14 -66.38 -33.53 -26.88
C LEU A 14 -66.65 -32.25 -26.08
N ALA A 15 -67.83 -32.26 -25.51
CA ALA A 15 -68.51 -31.16 -24.82
C ALA A 15 -67.77 -30.73 -23.54
N ALA A 16 -67.75 -29.45 -23.33
CA ALA A 16 -67.15 -28.78 -22.17
C ALA A 16 -67.98 -28.98 -20.90
N CYS A 17 -67.31 -29.42 -19.81
CA CYS A 17 -67.64 -29.04 -18.45
C CYS A 17 -66.66 -28.02 -17.97
N GLY A 18 -67.08 -26.81 -17.66
CA GLY A 18 -66.23 -25.74 -17.16
C GLY A 18 -65.80 -25.99 -15.73
N GLU A 19 -64.51 -26.27 -15.57
CA GLU A 19 -63.81 -26.08 -14.32
C GLU A 19 -63.01 -24.75 -14.37
N LYS A 20 -63.38 -23.86 -13.42
CA LYS A 20 -62.59 -22.63 -13.22
C LYS A 20 -61.18 -23.02 -12.86
N ALA A 21 -60.21 -22.73 -13.74
CA ALA A 21 -58.80 -22.80 -13.43
C ALA A 21 -58.49 -21.85 -12.25
N VAL A 22 -58.19 -22.41 -11.09
CA VAL A 22 -57.60 -21.72 -9.97
C VAL A 22 -56.14 -21.49 -10.38
N THR A 23 -55.80 -20.25 -10.71
CA THR A 23 -54.42 -19.82 -10.87
C THR A 23 -53.73 -20.05 -9.52
N PRO A 24 -52.61 -20.80 -9.45
CA PRO A 24 -51.83 -20.86 -8.21
C PRO A 24 -51.33 -19.45 -7.95
N GLN A 25 -51.79 -18.80 -6.89
CA GLN A 25 -51.05 -17.70 -6.30
C GLN A 25 -49.69 -18.29 -5.85
N MET A 26 -48.65 -17.91 -6.53
CA MET A 26 -47.32 -18.07 -5.96
C MET A 26 -47.31 -17.28 -4.64
N GLN A 27 -47.33 -18.01 -3.56
CA GLN A 27 -47.07 -17.49 -2.24
C GLN A 27 -45.61 -17.04 -2.28
N GLU A 28 -45.35 -15.74 -2.37
CA GLU A 28 -44.01 -15.19 -2.13
C GLU A 28 -43.61 -15.69 -0.75
N SER A 29 -42.76 -16.69 -0.73
CA SER A 29 -42.11 -17.11 0.50
C SER A 29 -41.28 -15.94 0.95
N SER A 30 -41.58 -15.33 2.07
CA SER A 30 -40.73 -14.38 2.72
C SER A 30 -39.31 -14.99 2.78
N PRO A 31 -38.27 -14.25 2.38
CA PRO A 31 -36.91 -14.77 2.48
C PRO A 31 -36.64 -15.25 3.91
N PRO A 32 -35.86 -16.33 4.08
CA PRO A 32 -35.58 -16.86 5.41
C PRO A 32 -34.99 -15.76 6.29
N ALA A 33 -35.40 -15.69 7.55
CA ALA A 33 -34.85 -14.76 8.52
C ALA A 33 -33.35 -15.05 8.67
N ILE A 34 -32.54 -13.98 8.84
CA ILE A 34 -31.13 -14.11 9.15
C ILE A 34 -31.02 -14.80 10.52
N SER A 35 -30.22 -15.88 10.59
CA SER A 35 -29.87 -16.50 11.86
C SER A 35 -28.80 -15.64 12.54
N ILE A 36 -29.04 -15.27 13.77
CA ILE A 36 -28.07 -14.54 14.63
C ILE A 36 -27.69 -15.41 15.83
N ASP A 37 -26.49 -15.23 16.31
CA ASP A 37 -26.09 -15.78 17.61
C ASP A 37 -25.87 -14.65 18.64
N SER A 38 -25.21 -14.94 19.75
CA SER A 38 -25.16 -14.01 20.90
C SER A 38 -24.24 -12.82 20.69
N ASP A 39 -23.33 -12.88 19.73
CA ASP A 39 -22.34 -11.84 19.41
C ASP A 39 -22.60 -11.16 18.04
N ASP A 40 -23.77 -11.42 17.42
CA ASP A 40 -24.20 -10.79 16.18
C ASP A 40 -25.19 -9.64 16.42
N ILE A 41 -25.26 -8.69 15.49
CA ILE A 41 -26.38 -7.76 15.33
C ILE A 41 -26.88 -7.85 13.90
N ALA A 42 -28.18 -8.08 13.71
CA ALA A 42 -28.78 -8.17 12.39
C ALA A 42 -30.03 -7.30 12.25
N GLY A 43 -30.51 -7.15 11.02
CA GLY A 43 -31.75 -6.43 10.74
C GLY A 43 -31.96 -6.14 9.27
N VAL A 44 -32.84 -5.19 8.99
CA VAL A 44 -33.15 -4.71 7.64
C VAL A 44 -32.95 -3.21 7.58
N VAL A 45 -32.32 -2.74 6.51
CA VAL A 45 -32.23 -1.33 6.15
C VAL A 45 -33.29 -1.01 5.12
N ALA A 46 -34.08 0.00 5.39
CA ALA A 46 -35.08 0.49 4.43
C ALA A 46 -35.14 2.02 4.42
N SER A 47 -35.44 2.58 3.25
CA SER A 47 -35.76 4.00 3.09
C SER A 47 -37.24 4.22 2.74
N SER A 48 -37.58 5.44 2.40
CA SER A 48 -38.94 5.77 1.88
C SER A 48 -39.27 5.10 0.54
N VAL A 49 -38.27 4.56 -0.17
CA VAL A 49 -38.45 3.89 -1.48
C VAL A 49 -38.42 2.36 -1.37
N GLY A 50 -38.13 1.80 -0.21
CA GLY A 50 -38.10 0.36 0.04
C GLY A 50 -36.83 -0.13 0.69
N PRO A 51 -36.54 -1.45 0.66
CA PRO A 51 -35.30 -2.03 1.14
C PRO A 51 -34.10 -1.46 0.39
N GLU A 52 -33.01 -1.22 1.12
CA GLU A 52 -31.79 -0.60 0.59
C GLU A 52 -30.69 -1.65 0.39
N ALA A 53 -30.49 -2.07 -0.85
CA ALA A 53 -29.45 -3.02 -1.25
C ALA A 53 -28.10 -2.32 -1.45
N GLY A 54 -26.98 -3.00 -1.08
CA GLY A 54 -25.64 -2.51 -1.32
C GLY A 54 -25.31 -1.24 -0.54
N VAL A 55 -25.82 -1.11 0.68
CA VAL A 55 -25.48 -0.01 1.59
C VAL A 55 -24.74 -0.53 2.80
N TRP A 56 -23.87 0.29 3.37
CA TRP A 56 -23.09 -0.08 4.54
C TRP A 56 -23.89 0.13 5.82
N VAL A 57 -23.90 -0.88 6.67
CA VAL A 57 -24.30 -0.78 8.08
C VAL A 57 -23.02 -0.73 8.90
N ILE A 58 -22.88 0.33 9.66
CA ILE A 58 -21.69 0.62 10.46
C ILE A 58 -22.09 0.49 11.93
N ALA A 59 -21.37 -0.38 12.64
CA ALA A 59 -21.47 -0.57 14.08
C ALA A 59 -20.19 -0.03 14.73
N GLU A 60 -20.29 1.00 15.55
CA GLU A 60 -19.14 1.59 16.22
C GLU A 60 -19.34 1.67 17.74
N THR A 61 -18.26 1.52 18.49
CA THR A 61 -18.26 1.64 19.94
C THR A 61 -16.99 2.30 20.45
N SER A 62 -17.13 3.05 21.56
CA SER A 62 -16.04 3.55 22.40
C SER A 62 -16.07 2.93 23.80
N ASP A 63 -16.88 1.90 24.03
CA ASP A 63 -16.95 1.21 25.33
C ASP A 63 -15.78 0.23 25.53
N LEU A 64 -15.06 -0.13 24.44
CA LEU A 64 -13.87 -0.97 24.48
C LEU A 64 -12.62 -0.13 24.73
N GLU A 65 -11.51 -0.76 25.10
CA GLU A 65 -10.26 -0.05 25.36
C GLU A 65 -9.76 0.73 24.14
N THR A 66 -9.90 0.16 22.94
CA THR A 66 -9.70 0.88 21.69
C THR A 66 -11.02 1.10 20.98
N ARG A 67 -11.23 2.28 20.38
CA ARG A 67 -12.41 2.52 19.54
C ARG A 67 -12.48 1.45 18.46
N PHE A 68 -13.66 0.87 18.29
CA PHE A 68 -13.90 -0.21 17.38
C PHE A 68 -15.04 0.13 16.41
N VAL A 69 -14.83 -0.13 15.14
CA VAL A 69 -15.85 0.03 14.09
C VAL A 69 -15.89 -1.24 13.24
N ARG A 70 -17.08 -1.78 13.01
CA ARG A 70 -17.31 -2.87 12.08
C ARG A 70 -18.37 -2.50 11.06
N SER A 71 -18.08 -2.73 9.79
CA SER A 71 -19.00 -2.40 8.68
C SER A 71 -19.29 -3.62 7.85
N VAL A 72 -20.54 -3.78 7.47
CA VAL A 72 -21.05 -4.80 6.57
C VAL A 72 -21.91 -4.18 5.48
N VAL A 73 -22.21 -4.92 4.42
CA VAL A 73 -23.02 -4.47 3.29
C VAL A 73 -24.35 -5.23 3.27
N THR A 74 -25.43 -4.54 2.97
CA THR A 74 -26.78 -5.15 2.86
C THR A 74 -26.92 -6.00 1.59
N ASP A 75 -27.73 -7.06 1.67
CA ASP A 75 -28.13 -7.88 0.53
C ASP A 75 -29.24 -7.22 -0.34
N ASP A 76 -29.79 -7.97 -1.30
CA ASP A 76 -30.82 -7.47 -2.22
C ASP A 76 -32.15 -7.11 -1.53
N GLU A 77 -32.41 -7.71 -0.39
CA GLU A 77 -33.60 -7.45 0.44
C GLU A 77 -33.33 -6.41 1.54
N GLY A 78 -32.15 -5.75 1.52
CA GLY A 78 -31.73 -4.78 2.52
C GLY A 78 -31.35 -5.40 3.87
N ARG A 79 -31.16 -6.72 3.95
CA ARG A 79 -30.80 -7.42 5.20
C ARG A 79 -29.31 -7.29 5.46
N TYR A 80 -28.93 -7.24 6.72
CA TYR A 80 -27.54 -7.17 7.16
C TYR A 80 -27.28 -8.04 8.38
N LEU A 81 -26.05 -8.48 8.52
CA LEU A 81 -25.49 -9.16 9.70
C LEU A 81 -24.14 -8.55 10.03
N VAL A 82 -24.00 -7.98 11.21
CA VAL A 82 -22.69 -7.55 11.78
C VAL A 82 -22.24 -8.65 12.72
N PRO A 83 -21.26 -9.49 12.32
CA PRO A 83 -20.87 -10.68 13.06
C PRO A 83 -19.81 -10.40 14.13
N ASP A 84 -19.62 -11.35 15.06
CA ASP A 84 -18.49 -11.50 15.98
C ASP A 84 -18.16 -10.20 16.76
N LEU A 85 -19.15 -9.55 17.34
CA LEU A 85 -19.02 -8.34 18.13
C LEU A 85 -18.67 -8.65 19.58
N GLN A 86 -17.78 -7.90 20.18
CA GLN A 86 -17.51 -7.95 21.62
C GLN A 86 -18.70 -7.38 22.42
N ASP A 87 -18.83 -7.80 23.69
CA ASP A 87 -19.91 -7.32 24.58
C ASP A 87 -19.71 -5.84 24.91
N ALA A 88 -20.41 -4.99 24.19
CA ALA A 88 -20.39 -3.52 24.32
C ALA A 88 -21.72 -2.92 23.80
N ASN A 89 -21.95 -1.64 24.02
CA ASN A 89 -23.02 -0.90 23.36
C ASN A 89 -22.49 -0.34 22.05
N TYR A 90 -23.18 -0.62 20.96
CA TYR A 90 -22.82 -0.13 19.64
C TYR A 90 -23.79 0.94 19.16
N GLU A 91 -23.25 1.97 18.50
CA GLU A 91 -24.03 2.90 17.70
C GLU A 91 -24.07 2.37 16.25
N LEU A 92 -25.29 2.06 15.79
CA LEU A 92 -25.54 1.60 14.42
C LEU A 92 -26.01 2.74 13.55
N TRP A 93 -25.47 2.85 12.34
CA TRP A 93 -25.92 3.82 11.35
C TRP A 93 -25.68 3.31 9.92
N VAL A 94 -26.33 3.97 8.94
CA VAL A 94 -26.32 3.56 7.54
C VAL A 94 -25.64 4.63 6.69
N ARG A 95 -24.78 4.18 5.78
CA ARG A 95 -24.16 4.97 4.72
C ARG A 95 -24.35 4.27 3.38
N GLY A 96 -24.58 5.01 2.31
CA GLY A 96 -24.67 4.44 0.97
C GLY A 96 -24.71 5.50 -0.12
N TYR A 97 -24.31 5.12 -1.33
CA TYR A 97 -24.37 6.05 -2.45
C TYR A 97 -25.84 6.38 -2.80
N GLY A 98 -26.12 7.67 -2.96
CA GLY A 98 -27.46 8.20 -3.10
C GLY A 98 -28.19 8.45 -1.77
N LEU A 99 -27.56 8.18 -0.64
CA LEU A 99 -28.07 8.44 0.70
C LEU A 99 -27.22 9.53 1.38
N GLN A 100 -27.77 10.12 2.42
CA GLN A 100 -27.00 10.78 3.46
C GLN A 100 -26.86 9.84 4.67
N ASP A 101 -25.86 10.06 5.50
CA ASP A 101 -25.68 9.29 6.74
C ASP A 101 -26.93 9.34 7.61
N SER A 102 -27.35 8.19 8.10
CA SER A 102 -28.54 8.11 8.96
C SER A 102 -28.24 8.58 10.40
N GLY A 103 -29.30 8.80 11.16
CA GLY A 103 -29.16 8.91 12.62
C GLY A 103 -28.64 7.60 13.23
N LYS A 104 -27.92 7.72 14.35
CA LYS A 104 -27.37 6.58 15.10
C LYS A 104 -28.42 5.95 16.00
N VAL A 105 -28.41 4.62 16.10
CA VAL A 105 -29.30 3.81 16.94
C VAL A 105 -28.45 2.88 17.80
N THR A 106 -28.67 2.90 19.12
CA THR A 106 -27.94 2.02 20.04
C THR A 106 -28.45 0.58 19.94
N ALA A 107 -27.54 -0.39 19.94
CA ALA A 107 -27.83 -1.82 19.99
C ALA A 107 -26.73 -2.59 20.76
N LYS A 108 -27.07 -3.81 21.17
CA LYS A 108 -26.14 -4.76 21.77
C LYS A 108 -26.07 -6.03 20.93
N PRO A 109 -24.96 -6.78 21.01
CA PRO A 109 -24.88 -8.13 20.43
C PRO A 109 -26.06 -9.00 20.87
N GLY A 110 -26.54 -9.87 19.98
CA GLY A 110 -27.73 -10.69 20.15
C GLY A 110 -29.05 -9.98 19.78
N GLU A 111 -29.01 -8.71 19.38
CA GLU A 111 -30.21 -7.94 19.06
C GLU A 111 -30.50 -7.85 17.55
N THR A 112 -31.79 -7.80 17.21
CA THR A 112 -32.23 -7.44 15.86
C THR A 112 -32.64 -5.97 15.83
N ARG A 113 -32.06 -5.19 14.89
CA ARG A 113 -32.33 -3.76 14.72
C ARG A 113 -32.63 -3.42 13.26
N ASN A 114 -33.84 -2.94 12.98
CA ASN A 114 -34.13 -2.37 11.67
C ASN A 114 -33.69 -0.90 11.65
N LEU A 115 -33.07 -0.49 10.56
CA LEU A 115 -32.51 0.85 10.38
C LEU A 115 -33.22 1.59 9.25
N ALA A 116 -33.39 2.90 9.45
CA ALA A 116 -33.93 3.79 8.43
C ALA A 116 -32.83 4.49 7.67
N ALA A 117 -32.72 4.24 6.37
CA ALA A 117 -31.84 4.99 5.48
C ALA A 117 -32.53 6.30 5.04
N ILE A 118 -31.74 7.34 4.82
CA ILE A 118 -32.23 8.66 4.43
C ILE A 118 -31.73 8.95 3.01
N VAL A 119 -32.67 9.04 2.06
CA VAL A 119 -32.34 9.43 0.68
C VAL A 119 -31.79 10.85 0.68
N ALA A 120 -30.65 11.07 0.03
CA ALA A 120 -30.06 12.39 -0.07
C ALA A 120 -31.01 13.37 -0.78
N PRO A 121 -31.20 14.58 -0.27
CA PRO A 121 -32.14 15.54 -0.84
C PRO A 121 -31.67 16.11 -2.20
N ASP A 122 -30.38 16.09 -2.44
CA ASP A 122 -29.74 16.62 -3.65
C ASP A 122 -28.41 15.93 -3.93
N PRO A 123 -27.85 16.08 -5.15
CA PRO A 123 -26.58 15.46 -5.54
C PRO A 123 -25.37 15.91 -4.70
N ALA A 124 -25.34 17.14 -4.21
CA ALA A 124 -24.23 17.65 -3.41
C ALA A 124 -24.17 16.95 -2.06
N THR A 125 -25.32 16.74 -1.44
CA THR A 125 -25.44 15.93 -0.20
C THR A 125 -25.06 14.48 -0.46
N ALA A 126 -25.52 13.87 -1.56
CA ALA A 126 -25.16 12.50 -1.92
C ALA A 126 -23.65 12.33 -2.15
N ALA A 127 -22.99 13.34 -2.73
CA ALA A 127 -21.56 13.28 -3.03
C ALA A 127 -20.67 13.29 -1.78
N GLN A 128 -21.15 13.74 -0.61
CA GLN A 128 -20.34 13.78 0.61
C GLN A 128 -19.84 12.40 1.05
N VAL A 129 -20.56 11.34 0.70
CA VAL A 129 -20.17 9.95 1.03
C VAL A 129 -19.39 9.25 -0.09
N TYR A 130 -19.08 9.95 -1.18
CA TYR A 130 -18.29 9.34 -2.27
C TYR A 130 -16.84 9.10 -1.84
N PRO A 131 -16.20 8.03 -2.36
CA PRO A 131 -14.78 7.76 -2.09
C PRO A 131 -13.89 8.94 -2.47
N ALA A 132 -12.80 9.09 -1.72
CA ALA A 132 -11.81 10.15 -1.96
C ALA A 132 -11.33 10.21 -3.41
N ALA A 133 -11.16 9.05 -4.07
CA ALA A 133 -10.76 8.97 -5.48
C ALA A 133 -11.67 9.74 -6.44
N TYR A 134 -12.97 9.76 -6.19
CA TYR A 134 -13.93 10.50 -7.03
C TYR A 134 -13.74 12.02 -6.93
N TRP A 135 -13.42 12.50 -5.73
CA TRP A 135 -13.09 13.91 -5.50
C TRP A 135 -11.71 14.28 -6.06
N TYR A 136 -10.75 13.36 -5.91
CA TYR A 136 -9.40 13.56 -6.45
C TYR A 136 -9.39 13.58 -7.99
N ALA A 137 -10.23 12.76 -8.62
CA ALA A 137 -10.38 12.72 -10.07
C ALA A 137 -10.88 14.04 -10.70
N MET A 138 -11.45 14.94 -9.88
CA MET A 138 -11.85 16.28 -10.33
C MET A 138 -10.67 17.25 -10.54
N MET A 139 -9.47 16.91 -10.03
CA MET A 139 -8.29 17.77 -10.20
C MET A 139 -7.86 17.78 -11.66
N ASP A 140 -7.66 18.98 -12.24
CA ASP A 140 -7.12 19.13 -13.57
C ASP A 140 -5.63 18.80 -13.58
N LEU A 141 -5.13 18.35 -14.73
CA LEU A 141 -3.71 18.03 -14.91
C LEU A 141 -2.97 19.18 -15.61
N PRO A 142 -1.65 19.33 -15.35
CA PRO A 142 -0.83 20.25 -16.12
C PRO A 142 -0.88 19.97 -17.62
N THR A 143 -0.74 20.99 -18.42
CA THR A 143 -0.59 20.85 -19.87
C THR A 143 0.76 20.22 -20.23
N ALA A 144 0.87 19.66 -21.43
CA ALA A 144 2.13 19.12 -21.94
C ALA A 144 3.26 20.18 -21.99
N GLU A 145 2.91 21.45 -22.20
CA GLU A 145 3.86 22.57 -22.22
C GLU A 145 4.39 22.87 -20.79
N GLU A 146 3.52 22.84 -19.78
CA GLU A 146 3.92 23.10 -18.39
C GLU A 146 4.84 22.02 -17.80
N VAL A 147 4.73 20.79 -18.26
CA VAL A 147 5.60 19.68 -17.82
C VAL A 147 6.79 19.44 -18.75
N ALA A 148 6.97 20.23 -19.82
CA ALA A 148 8.01 20.00 -20.83
C ALA A 148 9.44 20.08 -20.25
N ASP A 149 9.65 20.90 -19.22
CA ASP A 149 10.94 21.06 -18.53
C ASP A 149 11.13 20.08 -17.36
N ILE A 150 10.19 19.18 -17.16
CA ILE A 150 10.29 18.07 -16.18
C ILE A 150 10.76 16.82 -16.93
N GLU A 151 11.86 16.22 -16.50
CA GLU A 151 12.34 14.95 -17.08
C GLU A 151 11.28 13.85 -16.87
N GLY A 152 10.86 13.20 -17.96
CA GLY A 152 9.74 12.24 -17.94
C GLY A 152 8.35 12.89 -18.10
N GLY A 153 8.26 14.21 -18.11
CA GLY A 153 7.05 14.97 -18.44
C GLY A 153 5.85 14.63 -17.55
N MET A 154 4.68 14.47 -18.17
CA MET A 154 3.43 14.14 -17.48
C MET A 154 3.52 12.84 -16.67
N ASN A 155 4.19 11.81 -17.18
CA ASN A 155 4.29 10.54 -16.49
C ASN A 155 5.12 10.64 -15.20
N PHE A 156 6.17 11.45 -15.19
CA PHE A 156 6.92 11.76 -13.97
C PHE A 156 6.05 12.54 -12.97
N TYR A 157 5.34 13.56 -13.43
CA TYR A 157 4.39 14.30 -12.59
C TYR A 157 3.36 13.38 -11.94
N LEU A 158 2.72 12.51 -12.74
CA LEU A 158 1.74 11.54 -12.26
C LEU A 158 2.36 10.51 -11.30
N THR A 159 3.58 10.05 -11.55
CA THR A 159 4.29 9.18 -10.61
C THR A 159 4.36 9.79 -9.21
N TRP A 160 4.65 11.08 -9.12
CA TRP A 160 4.78 11.76 -7.84
C TRP A 160 3.45 12.14 -7.19
N VAL A 161 2.46 12.60 -7.95
CA VAL A 161 1.17 13.00 -7.35
C VAL A 161 0.24 11.81 -7.08
N LYS A 162 0.39 10.71 -7.81
CA LYS A 162 -0.48 9.51 -7.68
C LYS A 162 0.14 8.34 -6.92
N ASN A 163 1.46 8.25 -6.78
CA ASN A 163 2.10 7.05 -6.28
C ASN A 163 3.20 7.32 -5.24
N MET A 164 4.16 8.19 -5.54
CA MET A 164 5.38 8.30 -4.75
C MET A 164 5.39 9.45 -3.74
N GLY A 165 4.73 10.54 -4.03
CA GLY A 165 4.79 11.76 -3.24
C GLY A 165 3.56 11.96 -2.37
N CYS A 166 2.64 12.81 -2.82
CA CYS A 166 1.49 13.26 -2.02
C CYS A 166 0.66 12.11 -1.46
N VAL A 167 0.28 11.14 -2.30
CA VAL A 167 -0.52 9.97 -1.88
C VAL A 167 0.28 8.95 -1.07
N GLY A 168 1.59 9.10 -0.98
CA GLY A 168 2.42 8.27 -0.12
C GLY A 168 2.10 8.43 1.37
N CYS A 169 1.58 9.60 1.77
CA CYS A 169 1.20 9.92 3.15
C CYS A 169 -0.25 10.40 3.28
N HIS A 170 -0.89 10.85 2.19
CA HIS A 170 -2.21 11.45 2.19
C HIS A 170 -3.18 10.72 1.27
N GLN A 171 -4.39 10.42 1.75
CA GLN A 171 -5.52 10.05 0.89
C GLN A 171 -6.10 11.33 0.27
N LEU A 172 -5.62 11.72 -0.91
CA LEU A 172 -6.11 12.91 -1.60
C LEU A 172 -7.58 12.73 -2.01
N GLY A 173 -8.36 13.79 -1.84
CA GLY A 173 -9.81 13.81 -2.12
C GLY A 173 -10.68 13.53 -0.88
N ASN A 174 -10.14 13.12 0.26
CA ASN A 174 -10.89 13.14 1.51
C ASN A 174 -11.18 14.60 1.93
N GLU A 175 -12.12 14.81 2.84
CA GLU A 175 -12.56 16.15 3.23
C GLU A 175 -11.39 17.02 3.72
N ALA A 176 -10.49 16.46 4.52
CA ALA A 176 -9.35 17.20 5.04
C ALA A 176 -8.39 17.68 3.95
N THR A 177 -8.28 16.98 2.82
CA THR A 177 -7.36 17.35 1.73
C THR A 177 -8.05 18.18 0.63
N ARG A 178 -9.36 18.00 0.39
CA ARG A 178 -10.11 18.73 -0.63
C ARG A 178 -10.68 20.08 -0.19
N THR A 179 -10.42 20.47 1.07
CA THR A 179 -10.86 21.76 1.61
C THR A 179 -9.66 22.54 2.16
N ILE A 180 -9.72 23.86 2.10
CA ILE A 180 -8.80 24.73 2.85
C ILE A 180 -9.26 24.74 4.30
N PRO A 181 -8.43 24.32 5.29
CA PRO A 181 -8.83 24.30 6.69
C PRO A 181 -9.05 25.73 7.24
N GLU A 182 -9.95 25.86 8.20
CA GLU A 182 -10.31 27.14 8.84
C GLU A 182 -9.07 27.90 9.34
N ALA A 183 -8.07 27.22 9.86
CA ALA A 183 -6.81 27.82 10.32
C ALA A 183 -5.99 28.52 9.21
N LEU A 184 -6.33 28.30 7.93
CA LEU A 184 -5.70 28.92 6.77
C LEU A 184 -6.68 29.77 5.94
N ALA A 185 -7.91 29.95 6.41
CA ALA A 185 -8.97 30.64 5.65
C ALA A 185 -8.72 32.16 5.46
N ASP A 186 -7.94 32.78 6.33
CA ASP A 186 -7.59 34.20 6.27
C ASP A 186 -6.43 34.52 5.31
N ILE A 187 -5.87 33.49 4.63
CA ILE A 187 -4.78 33.68 3.67
C ILE A 187 -5.35 34.20 2.34
N GLU A 188 -4.66 35.16 1.74
CA GLU A 188 -5.14 35.98 0.60
C GLU A 188 -5.62 35.16 -0.61
N SER A 189 -4.99 34.02 -0.89
CA SER A 189 -5.37 33.14 -2.01
C SER A 189 -5.21 31.67 -1.65
N SER A 190 -5.97 30.80 -2.33
CA SER A 190 -5.88 29.35 -2.16
C SER A 190 -4.50 28.80 -2.50
N GLU A 191 -3.80 29.38 -3.48
CA GLU A 191 -2.42 29.00 -3.80
C GLU A 191 -1.48 29.31 -2.63
N GLN A 192 -1.57 30.51 -2.03
CA GLN A 192 -0.78 30.85 -0.84
C GLN A 192 -1.18 29.99 0.38
N ALA A 193 -2.45 29.67 0.52
CA ALA A 193 -2.91 28.75 1.58
C ALA A 193 -2.32 27.35 1.39
N TRP A 194 -2.24 26.85 0.17
CA TRP A 194 -1.59 25.56 -0.12
C TRP A 194 -0.08 25.61 0.11
N ILE A 195 0.63 26.67 -0.30
CA ILE A 195 2.07 26.85 0.02
C ILE A 195 2.26 26.84 1.53
N ARG A 196 1.43 27.61 2.25
CA ARG A 196 1.50 27.65 3.73
C ARG A 196 1.22 26.29 4.37
N ARG A 197 0.28 25.53 3.82
CA ARG A 197 -0.08 24.20 4.28
C ARG A 197 1.07 23.22 4.12
N ILE A 198 1.64 23.09 2.93
CA ILE A 198 2.74 22.14 2.67
C ILE A 198 4.06 22.55 3.36
N SER A 199 4.19 23.80 3.81
CA SER A 199 5.35 24.27 4.58
C SER A 199 5.24 23.94 6.07
N SER A 200 4.11 23.42 6.53
CA SER A 200 3.79 23.29 7.96
C SER A 200 4.43 22.05 8.59
N GLY A 201 4.97 22.22 9.79
CA GLY A 201 5.45 21.13 10.64
C GLY A 201 6.72 20.44 10.12
N GLN A 202 7.06 19.33 10.73
CA GLN A 202 8.32 18.61 10.49
C GLN A 202 8.36 17.90 9.11
N ALA A 203 7.20 17.55 8.53
CA ALA A 203 7.12 16.99 7.18
C ALA A 203 7.17 18.07 6.07
N GLY A 204 7.11 19.36 6.43
CA GLY A 204 7.04 20.48 5.48
C GLY A 204 8.22 20.56 4.52
N ASP A 205 9.43 20.28 4.98
CA ASP A 205 10.63 20.30 4.14
C ASP A 205 10.53 19.31 2.96
N TYR A 206 10.07 18.10 3.23
CA TYR A 206 9.86 17.10 2.17
C TYR A 206 8.79 17.54 1.16
N MET A 207 7.64 18.01 1.65
CA MET A 207 6.54 18.45 0.79
C MET A 207 6.92 19.66 -0.07
N VAL A 208 7.62 20.64 0.52
CA VAL A 208 8.07 21.84 -0.22
C VAL A 208 9.07 21.47 -1.31
N ARG A 209 10.09 20.68 -1.01
CA ARG A 209 11.06 20.25 -2.01
C ARG A 209 10.41 19.48 -3.16
N LEU A 210 9.48 18.57 -2.83
CA LEU A 210 8.77 17.84 -3.86
C LEU A 210 7.91 18.77 -4.74
N ALA A 211 7.02 19.54 -4.12
CA ALA A 211 6.05 20.32 -4.86
C ALA A 211 6.69 21.51 -5.61
N MET A 212 7.62 22.22 -4.97
CA MET A 212 8.17 23.47 -5.51
C MET A 212 9.43 23.25 -6.34
N ASP A 213 10.36 22.39 -5.87
CA ASP A 213 11.64 22.20 -6.57
C ASP A 213 11.52 21.13 -7.66
N SER A 214 11.02 19.94 -7.32
CA SER A 214 10.95 18.81 -8.26
C SER A 214 9.83 18.96 -9.28
N LEU A 215 8.65 19.44 -8.87
CA LEU A 215 7.46 19.58 -9.70
C LEU A 215 7.12 21.04 -10.06
N LYS A 216 8.06 21.99 -9.86
CA LYS A 216 7.99 23.39 -10.31
C LYS A 216 6.75 24.17 -9.84
N GLY A 217 6.21 23.81 -8.66
CA GLY A 217 5.00 24.44 -8.11
C GLY A 217 3.68 23.98 -8.72
N LEU A 218 3.71 23.14 -9.75
CA LEU A 218 2.49 22.68 -10.44
C LEU A 218 1.47 22.01 -9.50
N PRO A 219 1.86 21.12 -8.54
CA PRO A 219 0.88 20.56 -7.63
C PRO A 219 0.10 21.62 -6.84
N VAL A 220 0.79 22.67 -6.37
CA VAL A 220 0.15 23.75 -5.60
C VAL A 220 -0.87 24.50 -6.44
N LYS A 221 -0.51 24.86 -7.70
CA LYS A 221 -1.41 25.53 -8.63
C LYS A 221 -2.70 24.72 -8.86
N TYR A 222 -2.56 23.45 -9.20
CA TYR A 222 -3.71 22.59 -9.54
C TYR A 222 -4.55 22.20 -8.33
N MET A 223 -3.92 22.02 -7.15
CA MET A 223 -4.64 21.79 -5.89
C MET A 223 -5.41 23.03 -5.44
N ALA A 224 -4.89 24.24 -5.66
CA ALA A 224 -5.59 25.48 -5.36
C ALA A 224 -6.84 25.63 -6.22
N ASP A 225 -6.73 25.49 -7.54
CA ASP A 225 -7.88 25.53 -8.46
C ASP A 225 -8.93 24.46 -8.09
N TRP A 226 -8.49 23.23 -7.84
CA TRP A 226 -9.36 22.13 -7.44
C TRP A 226 -10.14 22.43 -6.17
N THR A 227 -9.49 22.94 -5.11
CA THR A 227 -10.17 23.28 -3.86
C THR A 227 -11.11 24.49 -4.02
N ASP A 228 -10.79 25.45 -4.89
CA ASP A 228 -11.65 26.59 -5.22
C ASP A 228 -12.94 26.16 -5.94
N ARG A 229 -12.83 25.24 -6.92
CA ARG A 229 -13.99 24.69 -7.63
C ARG A 229 -14.90 23.91 -6.69
N ILE A 230 -14.34 23.09 -5.78
CA ILE A 230 -15.11 22.38 -4.76
C ILE A 230 -15.80 23.36 -3.80
N ALA A 231 -15.12 24.40 -3.35
CA ALA A 231 -15.70 25.44 -2.49
C ALA A 231 -16.82 26.21 -3.19
N ALA A 232 -16.75 26.35 -4.52
CA ALA A 232 -17.80 26.93 -5.35
C ALA A 232 -19.00 25.98 -5.59
N GLY A 233 -18.96 24.75 -5.08
CA GLY A 233 -20.04 23.77 -5.15
C GLY A 233 -19.90 22.72 -6.27
N GLU A 234 -18.75 22.62 -6.92
CA GLU A 234 -18.50 21.55 -7.87
C GLU A 234 -18.39 20.20 -7.16
N ILE A 235 -18.99 19.18 -7.75
CA ILE A 235 -19.04 17.80 -7.21
C ILE A 235 -18.58 16.81 -8.28
N PRO A 236 -18.18 15.57 -7.87
CA PRO A 236 -17.82 14.52 -8.83
C PRO A 236 -18.93 14.26 -9.84
N ALA A 237 -18.61 14.25 -11.13
CA ALA A 237 -19.56 14.02 -12.23
C ALA A 237 -20.09 12.59 -12.26
N HIS A 238 -19.34 11.62 -11.75
CA HIS A 238 -19.69 10.21 -11.72
C HIS A 238 -20.18 9.81 -10.34
N VAL A 239 -21.34 9.14 -10.29
CA VAL A 239 -21.88 8.55 -9.07
C VAL A 239 -21.25 7.16 -8.92
N PRO A 240 -20.63 6.83 -7.77
CA PRO A 240 -20.14 5.48 -7.54
C PRO A 240 -21.28 4.46 -7.58
N GLU A 241 -20.99 3.28 -8.12
CA GLU A 241 -21.93 2.16 -8.06
C GLU A 241 -21.96 1.56 -6.65
N ARG A 242 -23.15 1.17 -6.19
CA ARG A 242 -23.28 0.47 -4.90
C ARG A 242 -22.63 -0.91 -4.98
N PRO A 243 -22.02 -1.41 -3.90
CA PRO A 243 -21.48 -2.76 -3.85
C PRO A 243 -22.47 -3.81 -4.33
N SER A 244 -22.01 -4.76 -5.14
CA SER A 244 -22.80 -5.81 -5.74
C SER A 244 -22.09 -7.16 -5.71
N GLY A 245 -22.82 -8.26 -5.85
CA GLY A 245 -22.25 -9.60 -5.91
C GLY A 245 -21.32 -9.90 -4.72
N VAL A 246 -20.08 -10.32 -5.00
CA VAL A 246 -19.10 -10.70 -3.97
C VAL A 246 -18.62 -9.52 -3.11
N GLU A 247 -18.75 -8.29 -3.59
CA GLU A 247 -18.40 -7.08 -2.83
C GLU A 247 -19.24 -6.91 -1.56
N ARG A 248 -20.44 -7.51 -1.54
CA ARG A 248 -21.33 -7.49 -0.38
C ARG A 248 -20.91 -8.44 0.74
N ASN A 249 -19.97 -9.35 0.47
CA ASN A 249 -19.49 -10.32 1.44
C ASN A 249 -18.27 -9.80 2.25
N VAL A 250 -17.98 -8.50 2.19
CA VAL A 250 -16.86 -7.89 2.90
C VAL A 250 -17.32 -7.43 4.29
N VAL A 251 -16.54 -7.82 5.31
CA VAL A 251 -16.62 -7.29 6.67
C VAL A 251 -15.37 -6.46 6.91
N ALA A 252 -15.54 -5.15 7.06
CA ALA A 252 -14.43 -4.25 7.38
C ALA A 252 -14.40 -3.95 8.87
N THR A 253 -13.21 -4.04 9.48
CA THR A 253 -13.00 -3.70 10.89
C THR A 253 -11.94 -2.61 11.00
N VAL A 254 -12.25 -1.53 11.73
CA VAL A 254 -11.32 -0.43 12.02
C VAL A 254 -11.15 -0.31 13.53
N ARG A 255 -9.93 -0.10 13.98
CA ARG A 255 -9.56 0.14 15.37
C ARG A 255 -8.66 1.36 15.46
N ASP A 256 -8.90 2.22 16.45
CA ASP A 256 -8.01 3.32 16.80
C ASP A 256 -7.15 2.87 17.99
N TRP A 257 -5.91 2.49 17.74
CA TRP A 257 -5.01 1.89 18.72
C TRP A 257 -3.67 2.62 18.85
N SER A 258 -3.63 3.84 18.32
CA SER A 258 -2.48 4.72 18.32
C SER A 258 -2.89 6.12 18.83
N SER A 259 -1.97 7.07 18.79
CA SER A 259 -2.18 8.47 19.16
C SER A 259 -2.41 9.34 17.91
N PRO A 260 -3.18 10.43 18.00
CA PRO A 260 -3.38 11.36 16.89
C PRO A 260 -2.10 12.01 16.35
N THR A 261 -1.01 12.02 17.12
CA THR A 261 0.28 12.59 16.76
C THR A 261 1.25 11.57 16.15
N LEU A 262 0.91 10.27 16.16
CA LEU A 262 1.75 9.23 15.60
C LEU A 262 1.50 9.07 14.11
N TYR A 263 2.59 8.93 13.36
CA TYR A 263 2.58 8.53 11.98
C TYR A 263 2.80 7.01 11.90
N MET A 264 1.72 6.24 11.95
CA MET A 264 1.78 4.79 11.78
C MET A 264 2.05 4.46 10.32
N HIS A 265 3.29 4.08 10.01
CA HIS A 265 3.70 3.81 8.63
C HIS A 265 3.38 2.38 8.21
N ASP A 266 3.86 1.39 8.98
CA ASP A 266 3.71 -0.02 8.66
C ASP A 266 3.12 -0.84 9.81
N LEU A 267 2.55 -1.97 9.44
CA LEU A 267 2.12 -3.03 10.35
C LEU A 267 2.99 -4.28 10.17
N SER A 268 2.97 -5.15 11.19
CA SER A 268 3.74 -6.40 11.16
C SER A 268 3.28 -7.34 10.07
N GLY A 269 4.25 -7.83 9.29
CA GLY A 269 4.12 -8.99 8.43
C GLY A 269 4.60 -10.28 9.11
N THR A 270 4.55 -11.40 8.41
CA THR A 270 5.07 -12.68 8.85
C THR A 270 5.97 -13.31 7.78
N ASP A 271 6.93 -14.09 8.22
CA ASP A 271 7.70 -14.96 7.34
C ASP A 271 6.76 -15.90 6.56
N ARG A 272 6.85 -15.85 5.24
CA ARG A 272 5.97 -16.63 4.34
C ARG A 272 6.10 -18.13 4.50
N ARG A 273 7.20 -18.62 5.08
CA ARG A 273 7.40 -20.05 5.40
C ARG A 273 6.55 -20.51 6.57
N ASN A 274 6.17 -19.59 7.48
CA ASN A 274 5.27 -19.84 8.59
C ASN A 274 4.24 -18.71 8.74
N PRO A 275 3.30 -18.54 7.78
CA PRO A 275 2.39 -17.40 7.75
C PRO A 275 1.38 -17.38 8.92
N THR A 276 1.31 -18.45 9.69
CA THR A 276 0.40 -18.59 10.84
C THR A 276 1.11 -18.50 12.19
N VAL A 277 2.39 -18.15 12.23
CA VAL A 277 3.16 -18.01 13.47
C VAL A 277 2.50 -17.06 14.47
N ASN A 278 1.75 -16.10 13.98
CA ASN A 278 1.03 -15.09 14.76
C ASN A 278 -0.41 -14.90 14.25
N ALA A 279 -1.13 -16.01 14.02
CA ALA A 279 -2.42 -16.05 13.33
C ALA A 279 -3.52 -15.15 13.94
N TYR A 280 -3.44 -14.90 15.25
CA TYR A 280 -4.45 -14.10 15.98
C TYR A 280 -3.87 -12.84 16.62
N GLY A 281 -2.70 -12.41 16.18
CA GLY A 281 -2.00 -11.24 16.73
C GLY A 281 -1.13 -11.56 17.95
N PRO A 282 -0.50 -10.58 18.60
CA PRO A 282 -0.69 -9.13 18.42
C PRO A 282 -0.13 -8.58 17.09
N LEU A 283 -0.61 -7.38 16.70
CA LEU A 283 -0.09 -6.61 15.59
C LEU A 283 0.89 -5.57 16.11
N TYR A 284 2.07 -5.48 15.50
CA TYR A 284 3.11 -4.51 15.84
C TYR A 284 3.10 -3.40 14.79
N GLY A 285 3.02 -2.15 15.24
CA GLY A 285 3.00 -0.98 14.36
C GLY A 285 4.35 -0.27 14.34
N ALA A 286 4.75 0.24 13.18
CA ALA A 286 5.95 1.06 13.04
C ALA A 286 5.59 2.55 13.01
N PRO A 287 5.83 3.32 14.09
CA PRO A 287 5.53 4.75 14.14
C PRO A 287 6.58 5.61 13.45
N GLU A 288 7.57 5.02 12.83
CA GLU A 288 8.66 5.59 12.06
C GLU A 288 9.22 6.88 12.67
N LEU A 289 8.91 8.04 12.08
CA LEU A 289 9.45 9.35 12.47
C LEU A 289 8.96 9.84 13.84
N SER A 290 7.84 9.26 14.33
CA SER A 290 7.06 9.89 15.40
C SER A 290 7.64 9.67 16.79
N THR A 291 7.94 8.43 17.15
CA THR A 291 8.34 8.06 18.50
C THR A 291 9.11 6.73 18.52
N ASP A 292 9.81 6.48 19.63
CA ASP A 292 10.43 5.17 19.90
C ASP A 292 9.46 4.21 20.63
N GLU A 293 8.22 4.59 20.84
CA GLU A 293 7.17 3.77 21.45
C GLU A 293 6.39 3.02 20.36
N MET A 294 6.75 1.76 20.11
CA MET A 294 6.08 0.90 19.15
C MET A 294 4.70 0.47 19.66
N PRO A 295 3.60 0.89 19.04
CA PRO A 295 2.26 0.47 19.46
C PRO A 295 1.99 -0.97 19.05
N ILE A 296 1.26 -1.67 19.91
CA ILE A 296 0.91 -3.08 19.74
C ILE A 296 -0.58 -3.25 19.99
N LEU A 297 -1.28 -3.83 19.02
CA LEU A 297 -2.70 -4.15 19.11
C LEU A 297 -2.91 -5.64 19.34
N ASP A 298 -3.64 -6.01 20.39
CA ASP A 298 -4.27 -7.31 20.50
C ASP A 298 -5.67 -7.26 19.85
N PRO A 299 -5.85 -7.83 18.65
CA PRO A 299 -7.12 -7.74 17.95
C PRO A 299 -8.20 -8.67 18.53
N VAL A 300 -7.82 -9.67 19.35
CA VAL A 300 -8.75 -10.61 20.00
C VAL A 300 -9.40 -9.92 21.20
N ASN A 301 -8.60 -9.30 22.05
CA ASN A 301 -9.08 -8.62 23.26
C ASN A 301 -9.43 -7.14 23.03
N ASN A 302 -9.12 -6.59 21.85
CA ASN A 302 -9.29 -5.19 21.47
C ASN A 302 -8.59 -4.23 22.46
N THR A 303 -7.35 -4.60 22.85
CA THR A 303 -6.50 -3.83 23.77
C THR A 303 -5.25 -3.33 23.04
N ALA A 304 -4.69 -2.21 23.48
CA ALA A 304 -3.46 -1.66 22.93
C ALA A 304 -2.42 -1.45 24.02
N THR A 305 -1.16 -1.77 23.70
CA THR A 305 0.00 -1.54 24.55
C THR A 305 1.12 -0.91 23.73
N VAL A 306 2.22 -0.55 24.37
CA VAL A 306 3.42 -0.04 23.70
C VAL A 306 4.66 -0.73 24.20
N TYR A 307 5.65 -0.94 23.29
CA TYR A 307 7.00 -1.34 23.64
C TYR A 307 7.98 -0.26 23.24
N HIS A 308 8.84 0.14 24.19
CA HIS A 308 9.93 1.04 23.86
C HIS A 308 10.98 0.32 23.00
N VAL A 309 11.36 0.93 21.87
CA VAL A 309 12.40 0.43 20.98
C VAL A 309 13.69 1.21 21.23
N PRO A 310 14.67 0.62 21.92
CA PRO A 310 15.91 1.31 22.27
C PRO A 310 16.82 1.45 21.05
N VAL A 311 17.71 2.44 21.11
CA VAL A 311 18.92 2.49 20.26
C VAL A 311 20.11 1.89 21.02
N ARG A 312 21.10 1.36 20.30
CA ARG A 312 22.33 0.86 20.92
C ARG A 312 23.20 2.02 21.42
N ASP A 313 23.34 3.04 20.60
CA ASP A 313 24.23 4.18 20.87
C ASP A 313 23.38 5.43 21.20
N GLU A 314 23.56 6.01 22.38
CA GLU A 314 22.72 7.11 22.90
C GLU A 314 22.82 8.41 22.07
N ASP A 315 23.92 8.59 21.33
CA ASP A 315 24.16 9.73 20.44
C ASP A 315 23.53 9.55 19.03
N THR A 316 22.68 8.53 18.86
CA THR A 316 21.88 8.37 17.65
C THR A 316 20.99 9.60 17.46
N PRO A 317 21.03 10.24 16.27
CA PRO A 317 20.26 11.45 16.02
C PRO A 317 18.75 11.19 16.00
N THR A 318 18.01 12.17 16.48
CA THR A 318 16.53 12.13 16.49
C THR A 318 15.95 12.74 15.21
N THR A 319 14.68 12.41 14.92
CA THR A 319 13.89 13.03 13.84
C THR A 319 13.44 14.47 14.18
N ASN A 320 13.61 14.90 15.42
CA ASN A 320 13.30 16.27 15.84
C ASN A 320 14.21 17.33 15.19
N GLU A 321 15.35 16.93 14.62
CA GLU A 321 16.31 17.81 13.93
C GLU A 321 15.83 18.23 12.53
N ALA A 322 14.73 17.65 12.00
CA ALA A 322 14.23 17.97 10.66
C ALA A 322 13.90 19.48 10.52
N PRO A 323 14.23 20.13 9.39
CA PRO A 323 13.89 21.53 9.16
C PRO A 323 12.38 21.78 9.23
N VAL A 324 11.98 22.90 9.83
CA VAL A 324 10.59 23.37 9.87
C VAL A 324 10.52 24.72 9.18
N HIS A 325 9.79 24.82 8.07
CA HIS A 325 9.63 26.07 7.30
C HIS A 325 8.55 26.97 7.89
N ALA A 326 7.49 26.40 8.46
CA ALA A 326 6.42 27.12 9.09
C ALA A 326 5.79 26.31 10.25
N PRO A 327 5.27 26.97 11.29
CA PRO A 327 4.55 26.29 12.37
C PRO A 327 3.39 25.44 11.86
N SER A 328 3.09 24.35 12.55
CA SER A 328 1.86 23.60 12.27
C SER A 328 0.63 24.45 12.60
N PRO A 329 -0.43 24.47 11.77
CA PRO A 329 -1.68 25.12 12.12
C PRO A 329 -2.40 24.46 13.32
N TYR A 330 -1.99 23.25 13.72
CA TYR A 330 -2.61 22.46 14.79
C TYR A 330 -1.76 22.43 16.06
N TRP A 331 -0.43 22.36 15.95
CA TRP A 331 0.51 22.23 17.07
C TRP A 331 1.44 23.45 17.24
N GLY A 332 1.33 24.45 16.39
CA GLY A 332 2.20 25.63 16.43
C GLY A 332 3.66 25.25 16.13
N ASP A 333 4.57 25.77 16.96
CA ASP A 333 6.02 25.52 16.87
C ASP A 333 6.45 24.21 17.56
N GLU A 334 5.52 23.49 18.18
CA GLU A 334 5.83 22.24 18.86
C GLU A 334 6.28 21.18 17.84
N ARG A 335 7.38 20.52 18.15
CA ARG A 335 7.90 19.39 17.37
C ARG A 335 7.36 18.10 17.98
N ILE A 336 6.42 17.47 17.28
CA ILE A 336 5.71 16.30 17.77
C ILE A 336 6.41 14.97 17.45
N TRP A 337 7.42 14.99 16.58
CA TRP A 337 8.17 13.80 16.16
C TRP A 337 9.61 13.88 16.64
N ASP A 338 10.05 12.86 17.39
CA ASP A 338 11.38 12.83 18.01
C ASP A 338 12.04 11.44 18.08
N SER A 339 11.59 10.49 17.26
CA SER A 339 12.12 9.14 17.25
C SER A 339 13.62 9.11 16.95
N LYS A 340 14.38 8.36 17.76
CA LYS A 340 15.77 7.96 17.51
C LYS A 340 15.84 6.66 16.72
N SER A 341 15.07 5.66 17.14
CA SER A 341 15.07 4.32 16.53
C SER A 341 14.46 4.32 15.13
N ASN A 342 13.55 5.24 14.84
CA ASN A 342 12.96 5.44 13.52
C ASN A 342 12.62 4.10 12.84
N ILE A 343 11.85 3.28 13.56
CA ILE A 343 11.53 1.91 13.15
C ILE A 343 10.61 1.89 11.93
N HIS A 344 10.81 0.86 11.11
CA HIS A 344 10.02 0.60 9.93
C HIS A 344 9.87 -0.90 9.73
N ASN A 345 8.86 -1.33 8.99
CA ASN A 345 8.59 -2.69 8.57
C ASN A 345 8.83 -3.78 9.63
N PRO A 346 7.99 -3.92 10.66
CA PRO A 346 8.04 -5.06 11.57
C PRO A 346 7.73 -6.36 10.84
N MET A 347 8.46 -7.44 11.14
CA MET A 347 8.19 -8.77 10.57
C MET A 347 8.48 -9.87 11.57
N LEU A 348 7.56 -10.80 11.75
CA LEU A 348 7.77 -11.98 12.55
C LEU A 348 8.53 -13.04 11.75
N ASP A 349 9.60 -13.60 12.35
CA ASP A 349 10.27 -14.78 11.80
C ASP A 349 9.50 -16.08 12.12
N GLN A 350 10.03 -17.21 11.69
CA GLN A 350 9.39 -18.53 11.92
C GLN A 350 9.21 -18.89 13.39
N ASP A 351 10.04 -18.32 14.27
CA ASP A 351 10.04 -18.56 15.71
C ASP A 351 9.20 -17.52 16.48
N GLY A 352 8.64 -16.53 15.81
CA GLY A 352 7.79 -15.48 16.37
C GLY A 352 8.56 -14.29 16.94
N ARG A 353 9.87 -14.14 16.66
CA ARG A 353 10.62 -12.94 17.00
C ARG A 353 10.27 -11.84 16.02
N VAL A 354 10.24 -10.60 16.49
CA VAL A 354 9.90 -9.41 15.67
C VAL A 354 11.16 -8.74 15.17
N TRP A 355 11.40 -8.83 13.88
CA TRP A 355 12.47 -8.10 13.19
C TRP A 355 11.98 -6.71 12.79
N LEU A 356 12.86 -5.73 12.94
CA LEU A 356 12.61 -4.32 12.66
C LEU A 356 13.75 -3.77 11.81
N THR A 357 13.44 -2.97 10.82
CA THR A 357 14.43 -2.05 10.28
C THR A 357 14.46 -0.82 11.19
N ALA A 358 15.61 -0.51 11.80
CA ALA A 358 15.71 0.46 12.86
C ALA A 358 17.06 1.17 12.86
N ARG A 359 17.10 2.43 13.23
CA ARG A 359 18.36 3.06 13.63
C ARG A 359 18.82 2.46 14.95
N ILE A 360 20.09 2.16 15.05
CA ILE A 360 20.69 1.66 16.30
C ILE A 360 21.88 2.49 16.74
N ARG A 361 22.43 3.33 15.85
CA ARG A 361 23.63 4.15 16.04
C ARG A 361 23.65 5.34 15.08
N PRO A 362 24.60 6.29 15.24
CA PRO A 362 24.92 7.29 14.23
C PRO A 362 25.28 6.66 12.87
N PRO A 363 25.18 7.43 11.78
CA PRO A 363 25.27 6.86 10.42
C PRO A 363 26.67 6.40 9.97
N GLU A 364 27.74 6.75 10.68
CA GLU A 364 29.12 6.37 10.32
C GLU A 364 29.35 4.88 10.49
N ASN A 365 29.70 4.19 9.40
CA ASN A 365 29.92 2.74 9.41
C ASN A 365 31.19 2.32 10.16
N PRO A 366 31.20 1.13 10.77
CA PRO A 366 32.41 0.52 11.35
C PRO A 366 33.47 0.20 10.28
N GLY A 367 34.67 -0.11 10.72
CA GLY A 367 35.84 -0.32 9.83
C GLY A 367 35.66 -1.43 8.82
N PHE A 368 34.97 -2.51 9.20
CA PHE A 368 34.73 -3.66 8.31
C PHE A 368 33.84 -3.36 7.11
N CYS A 369 33.07 -2.27 7.15
CA CYS A 369 32.22 -1.83 6.02
C CYS A 369 32.98 -0.97 5.00
N ARG A 370 34.12 -0.42 5.38
CA ARG A 370 34.79 0.67 4.66
C ARG A 370 35.90 0.18 3.74
N GLN A 371 36.38 1.10 2.91
CA GLN A 371 37.55 0.84 2.05
C GLN A 371 38.78 0.37 2.86
N GLY A 372 39.44 -0.68 2.40
CA GLY A 372 40.59 -1.29 3.05
C GLY A 372 40.25 -2.40 4.03
N SER A 373 38.98 -2.73 4.20
CA SER A 373 38.53 -3.91 4.94
C SER A 373 38.77 -5.21 4.16
N ASP A 374 38.95 -6.30 4.91
CA ASP A 374 39.05 -7.66 4.33
C ASP A 374 37.67 -8.28 4.06
N HIS A 375 36.58 -7.60 4.45
CA HIS A 375 35.20 -8.06 4.20
C HIS A 375 34.90 -8.13 2.69
N PRO A 376 34.45 -9.26 2.14
CA PRO A 376 34.30 -9.46 0.69
C PRO A 376 33.46 -8.37 -0.01
N SER A 377 32.34 -7.96 0.60
CA SER A 377 31.48 -6.91 0.04
C SER A 377 32.14 -5.53 0.11
N ALA A 378 32.93 -5.23 1.15
CA ALA A 378 33.66 -3.95 1.26
C ALA A 378 34.82 -3.85 0.28
N GLN A 379 35.45 -4.97 -0.08
CA GLN A 379 36.48 -5.00 -1.14
C GLN A 379 35.87 -4.65 -2.51
N LEU A 380 34.64 -5.06 -2.76
CA LEU A 380 33.94 -4.79 -4.00
C LEU A 380 33.25 -3.42 -4.01
N PHE A 381 32.49 -3.12 -2.95
CA PHE A 381 31.69 -1.91 -2.84
C PHE A 381 31.67 -1.40 -1.39
N PRO A 382 32.69 -0.62 -0.97
CA PRO A 382 32.79 -0.11 0.41
C PRO A 382 31.66 0.89 0.72
N LYS A 383 31.21 0.91 1.98
CA LYS A 383 30.14 1.78 2.47
C LYS A 383 30.61 2.54 3.70
N ASP A 384 30.65 3.86 3.62
CA ASP A 384 31.09 4.72 4.71
C ASP A 384 29.97 5.06 5.71
N ARG A 385 28.72 5.03 5.25
CA ARG A 385 27.54 5.48 6.03
C ARG A 385 26.34 4.58 5.79
N THR A 386 25.54 4.42 6.86
CA THR A 386 24.27 3.69 6.88
C THR A 386 23.27 4.45 7.73
N SER A 387 22.05 4.65 7.23
CA SER A 387 21.04 5.45 7.92
C SER A 387 20.10 4.62 8.81
N ARG A 388 19.89 3.35 8.51
CA ARG A 388 19.01 2.43 9.21
C ARG A 388 19.60 1.03 9.16
N HIS A 389 19.48 0.27 10.24
CA HIS A 389 20.09 -1.04 10.48
C HIS A 389 18.97 -2.07 10.75
N LEU A 390 19.29 -3.16 11.49
CA LEU A 390 18.30 -4.13 11.93
C LEU A 390 18.30 -4.25 13.46
N ALA A 391 17.12 -4.50 14.01
CA ALA A 391 16.92 -4.95 15.38
C ALA A 391 15.97 -6.14 15.38
N VAL A 392 16.13 -7.05 16.34
CA VAL A 392 15.20 -8.15 16.57
C VAL A 392 14.80 -8.19 18.03
N MET A 393 13.49 -8.28 18.27
CA MET A 393 12.88 -8.34 19.60
C MET A 393 12.30 -9.74 19.84
N ASP A 394 12.54 -10.27 21.03
CA ASP A 394 11.79 -11.41 21.53
C ASP A 394 10.53 -10.91 22.25
N PRO A 395 9.31 -11.17 21.72
CA PRO A 395 8.08 -10.70 22.37
C PRO A 395 7.81 -11.30 23.74
N ALA A 396 8.38 -12.48 24.05
CA ALA A 396 8.18 -13.15 25.33
C ALA A 396 8.96 -12.47 26.47
N THR A 397 10.12 -11.86 26.15
CA THR A 397 10.99 -11.23 27.15
C THR A 397 11.04 -9.71 27.01
N GLY A 398 10.74 -9.17 25.82
CA GLY A 398 10.93 -7.76 25.46
C GLY A 398 12.40 -7.39 25.23
N GLU A 399 13.31 -8.38 25.12
CA GLU A 399 14.74 -8.15 24.89
C GLU A 399 15.03 -7.90 23.41
N TYR A 400 15.99 -6.98 23.14
CA TYR A 400 16.44 -6.62 21.80
C TYR A 400 17.86 -7.10 21.55
N GLN A 401 18.09 -7.56 20.30
CA GLN A 401 19.43 -7.71 19.73
C GLN A 401 19.56 -6.79 18.53
N PHE A 402 20.73 -6.17 18.37
CA PHE A 402 21.02 -5.21 17.32
C PHE A 402 21.98 -5.79 16.30
N VAL A 403 21.71 -5.58 15.01
CA VAL A 403 22.57 -5.98 13.91
C VAL A 403 23.16 -4.73 13.25
N ASP A 404 24.46 -4.57 13.35
CA ASP A 404 25.20 -3.44 12.79
C ASP A 404 25.45 -3.64 11.30
N THR A 405 24.44 -3.30 10.46
CA THR A 405 24.53 -3.47 9.01
C THR A 405 25.38 -2.40 8.35
N CYS A 406 26.14 -2.79 7.32
CA CYS A 406 26.93 -1.90 6.46
C CYS A 406 26.08 -1.18 5.39
N PHE A 407 24.85 -1.60 5.20
CA PHE A 407 23.88 -1.09 4.23
C PHE A 407 22.63 -0.60 4.95
N SER A 408 22.00 0.42 4.40
CA SER A 408 20.73 0.90 4.93
C SER A 408 19.60 -0.09 4.66
N THR A 409 18.64 -0.13 5.56
CA THR A 409 17.48 -1.04 5.50
C THR A 409 16.18 -0.27 5.44
N HIS A 410 15.16 -0.87 4.78
CA HIS A 410 13.82 -0.29 4.68
C HIS A 410 12.74 -1.36 4.82
N HIS A 411 12.50 -2.20 3.81
CA HIS A 411 11.69 -3.42 3.96
C HIS A 411 12.58 -4.65 4.10
N LEU A 412 12.02 -5.73 4.61
CA LEU A 412 12.73 -6.98 4.83
C LEU A 412 11.82 -8.19 4.49
N GLN A 413 12.44 -9.30 4.08
CA GLN A 413 11.75 -10.56 3.80
C GLN A 413 12.72 -11.74 3.88
N PHE A 414 12.27 -12.85 4.46
CA PHE A 414 13.06 -14.08 4.57
C PHE A 414 13.08 -14.87 3.26
N ALA A 415 14.25 -15.39 2.90
CA ALA A 415 14.42 -16.35 1.82
C ALA A 415 13.90 -17.76 2.22
N TYR A 416 13.75 -18.63 1.23
CA TYR A 416 13.32 -20.02 1.41
C TYR A 416 14.52 -20.98 1.54
N ASP A 417 15.60 -20.54 2.16
CA ASP A 417 16.83 -21.28 2.35
C ASP A 417 17.02 -21.78 3.80
N ASP A 418 18.01 -22.66 4.00
CA ASP A 418 18.34 -23.25 5.30
C ASP A 418 19.13 -22.29 6.23
N ARG A 419 19.60 -21.16 5.71
CA ARG A 419 20.34 -20.12 6.47
C ARG A 419 19.43 -19.10 7.10
N ASN A 420 18.13 -19.16 6.81
CA ASN A 420 17.17 -18.13 7.18
C ASN A 420 17.65 -16.73 6.72
N THR A 421 18.10 -16.63 5.46
CA THR A 421 18.62 -15.37 4.92
C THR A 421 17.55 -14.30 4.94
N LEU A 422 17.84 -13.20 5.63
CA LEU A 422 16.98 -12.01 5.68
C LEU A 422 17.46 -10.99 4.65
N TRP A 423 16.70 -10.83 3.58
CA TRP A 423 16.94 -9.83 2.56
C TRP A 423 16.35 -8.49 2.96
N THR A 424 17.04 -7.40 2.62
CA THR A 424 16.59 -6.04 2.92
C THR A 424 16.61 -5.16 1.69
N SER A 425 15.68 -4.21 1.64
CA SER A 425 15.70 -3.08 0.72
C SER A 425 16.28 -1.84 1.41
N GLY A 426 16.34 -0.71 0.69
CA GLY A 426 16.77 0.58 1.25
C GLY A 426 18.26 0.84 1.23
N GLY A 427 19.07 -0.09 0.72
CA GLY A 427 20.53 0.05 0.63
C GLY A 427 21.03 1.10 -0.37
N GLY A 428 20.11 1.75 -1.09
CA GLY A 428 20.46 2.72 -2.14
C GLY A 428 21.02 2.04 -3.37
N ASP A 429 22.30 2.10 -3.55
CA ASP A 429 23.06 1.51 -4.67
C ASP A 429 23.49 0.06 -4.44
N VAL A 430 23.14 -0.53 -3.30
CA VAL A 430 23.38 -1.95 -2.99
C VAL A 430 22.13 -2.63 -2.47
N VAL A 431 22.09 -3.94 -2.60
CA VAL A 431 21.14 -4.82 -1.92
C VAL A 431 21.87 -5.60 -0.86
N GLY A 432 21.36 -5.60 0.37
CA GLY A 432 21.99 -6.25 1.50
C GLY A 432 21.18 -7.42 2.03
N TRP A 433 21.88 -8.36 2.67
CA TRP A 433 21.25 -9.51 3.32
C TRP A 433 22.05 -9.96 4.55
N LEU A 434 21.35 -10.66 5.43
CA LEU A 434 21.86 -11.22 6.67
C LEU A 434 21.60 -12.72 6.72
N ASP A 435 22.64 -13.53 6.98
CA ASP A 435 22.50 -14.90 7.43
C ASP A 435 22.11 -14.89 8.91
N THR A 436 20.81 -15.02 9.21
CA THR A 436 20.33 -14.91 10.58
C THR A 436 20.70 -16.12 11.43
N THR A 437 20.97 -17.30 10.83
CA THR A 437 21.47 -18.48 11.54
C THR A 437 22.86 -18.21 12.08
N THR A 438 23.79 -17.75 11.21
CA THR A 438 25.15 -17.38 11.64
C THR A 438 25.11 -16.26 12.68
N PHE A 439 24.25 -15.25 12.51
CA PHE A 439 24.11 -14.17 13.48
C PHE A 439 23.70 -14.66 14.87
N PHE A 440 22.67 -15.51 14.96
CA PHE A 440 22.22 -16.03 16.26
C PHE A 440 23.22 -17.00 16.90
N GLU A 441 24.03 -17.71 16.11
CA GLU A 441 25.08 -18.61 16.63
C GLU A 441 26.30 -17.86 17.16
N THR A 442 26.66 -16.74 16.54
CA THR A 442 27.93 -16.06 16.82
C THR A 442 27.80 -14.69 17.49
N GLY A 443 26.68 -14.01 17.29
CA GLY A 443 26.48 -12.62 17.68
C GLY A 443 27.29 -11.62 16.83
N ASP A 444 27.93 -12.09 15.75
CA ASP A 444 28.85 -11.29 14.94
C ASP A 444 28.21 -10.84 13.64
N ALA A 445 27.89 -9.54 13.55
CA ALA A 445 27.28 -8.94 12.39
C ALA A 445 28.22 -8.89 11.16
N GLU A 446 29.54 -8.82 11.36
CA GLU A 446 30.53 -8.74 10.26
C GLU A 446 30.47 -10.00 9.40
N ILE A 447 30.55 -11.19 10.02
CA ILE A 447 30.59 -12.45 9.28
C ILE A 447 29.20 -12.94 8.82
N SER A 448 28.14 -12.32 9.32
CA SER A 448 26.75 -12.74 9.05
C SER A 448 26.09 -11.98 7.92
N GLN A 449 26.71 -10.92 7.39
CA GLN A 449 26.11 -10.05 6.40
C GLN A 449 26.90 -9.99 5.10
N MET A 450 26.16 -9.68 4.02
CA MET A 450 26.72 -9.39 2.72
C MET A 450 25.92 -8.29 2.03
N TRP A 451 26.52 -7.62 1.07
CA TRP A 451 25.87 -6.69 0.16
C TRP A 451 26.56 -6.67 -1.19
N ALA A 452 25.81 -6.34 -2.25
CA ALA A 452 26.32 -6.19 -3.60
C ALA A 452 25.59 -5.07 -4.35
N PRO A 453 26.26 -4.37 -5.27
CA PRO A 453 25.61 -3.48 -6.21
C PRO A 453 24.77 -4.28 -7.22
N THR A 454 23.76 -3.63 -7.84
CA THR A 454 23.01 -4.22 -8.94
C THR A 454 23.78 -4.01 -10.25
N VAL A 455 24.23 -5.11 -10.87
CA VAL A 455 25.07 -5.09 -12.07
C VAL A 455 24.57 -6.13 -13.07
N ILE A 456 24.43 -5.72 -14.34
CA ILE A 456 24.18 -6.63 -15.46
C ILE A 456 25.53 -7.10 -15.99
N ASP A 457 25.72 -8.41 -16.07
CA ASP A 457 26.86 -9.02 -16.77
C ASP A 457 26.71 -8.80 -18.27
N THR A 458 27.35 -7.77 -18.80
CA THR A 458 27.30 -7.45 -20.24
C THR A 458 28.47 -8.06 -21.00
N ASN A 459 29.50 -8.57 -20.33
CA ASN A 459 30.61 -9.27 -20.97
C ASN A 459 30.37 -10.79 -21.08
N GLY A 460 29.43 -11.36 -20.28
CA GLY A 460 28.96 -12.74 -20.39
C GLY A 460 29.85 -13.76 -19.69
N ASN A 461 30.68 -13.36 -18.72
CA ASN A 461 31.61 -14.26 -18.05
C ASN A 461 31.08 -14.84 -16.72
N GLY A 462 29.90 -14.41 -16.27
CA GLY A 462 29.25 -14.90 -15.04
C GLY A 462 29.86 -14.38 -13.75
N GLN A 463 30.66 -13.32 -13.83
CA GLN A 463 31.31 -12.66 -12.67
C GLN A 463 30.91 -11.19 -12.64
N LEU A 464 30.99 -10.60 -11.46
CA LEU A 464 30.85 -9.17 -11.25
C LEU A 464 32.25 -8.55 -11.35
N ASP A 465 32.53 -7.95 -12.50
CA ASP A 465 33.84 -7.37 -12.84
C ASP A 465 33.84 -5.83 -12.73
N GLU A 466 34.82 -5.20 -13.42
CA GLU A 466 34.76 -3.77 -13.65
C GLU A 466 33.50 -3.39 -14.43
N TRP A 467 32.85 -2.34 -14.01
CA TRP A 467 31.61 -1.85 -14.63
C TRP A 467 31.71 -0.41 -15.10
N THR A 468 30.80 -0.05 -15.99
CA THR A 468 30.50 1.33 -16.36
C THR A 468 29.49 1.89 -15.37
N GLU A 469 29.73 3.10 -14.87
CA GLU A 469 28.84 3.78 -13.92
C GLU A 469 27.51 4.20 -14.59
N PRO A 470 26.41 4.27 -13.84
CA PRO A 470 25.13 4.72 -14.37
C PRO A 470 25.20 6.13 -14.94
N GLY A 471 24.66 6.31 -16.16
CA GLY A 471 24.68 7.59 -16.87
C GLY A 471 25.92 7.84 -17.74
N GLU A 472 26.94 6.99 -17.62
CA GLU A 472 28.10 7.03 -18.51
C GLU A 472 27.88 6.15 -19.75
N PRO A 473 28.51 6.48 -20.90
CA PRO A 473 28.47 5.62 -22.08
C PRO A 473 29.06 4.23 -21.78
N GLN A 474 28.34 3.17 -22.12
CA GLN A 474 28.79 1.79 -21.86
C GLN A 474 30.16 1.52 -22.48
N GLU A 475 31.13 1.15 -21.66
CA GLU A 475 32.47 0.77 -22.08
C GLU A 475 32.53 -0.68 -22.54
N THR A 476 33.18 -0.91 -23.67
CA THR A 476 33.31 -2.28 -24.23
C THR A 476 34.11 -3.19 -23.28
N GLY A 477 33.54 -4.34 -22.96
CA GLY A 477 34.17 -5.35 -22.11
C GLY A 477 33.97 -5.15 -20.61
N LYS A 478 33.33 -4.06 -20.20
CA LYS A 478 32.90 -3.84 -18.81
C LYS A 478 31.43 -4.19 -18.64
N ASP A 479 31.07 -4.52 -17.42
CA ASP A 479 29.68 -4.74 -17.02
C ASP A 479 28.90 -3.41 -16.93
N MET A 480 27.60 -3.48 -16.71
CA MET A 480 26.72 -2.32 -16.58
C MET A 480 26.19 -2.23 -15.16
N ARG A 481 26.61 -1.23 -14.40
CA ARG A 481 26.00 -0.97 -13.09
C ARG A 481 24.67 -0.26 -13.27
N LEU A 482 23.65 -0.76 -12.58
CA LEU A 482 22.33 -0.16 -12.56
C LEU A 482 22.26 0.91 -11.46
N ASN A 483 21.43 1.93 -11.68
CA ASN A 483 21.09 2.91 -10.66
C ASN A 483 19.78 2.47 -9.96
N ASN A 484 19.74 1.22 -9.52
CA ASN A 484 18.57 0.57 -8.97
C ASN A 484 18.84 0.07 -7.56
N GLY A 485 18.28 0.76 -6.55
CA GLY A 485 18.08 0.16 -5.23
C GLY A 485 16.76 -0.63 -5.19
N PHE A 486 16.61 -1.45 -4.16
CA PHE A 486 15.33 -2.10 -3.89
C PHE A 486 14.45 -1.24 -2.98
N TYR A 487 13.17 -1.10 -3.33
CA TYR A 487 12.11 -0.61 -2.46
C TYR A 487 11.34 -1.80 -1.88
N ALA A 488 10.61 -2.57 -2.66
CA ALA A 488 10.16 -3.90 -2.26
C ALA A 488 11.33 -4.89 -2.29
N VAL A 489 11.23 -5.96 -1.52
CA VAL A 489 12.19 -7.07 -1.51
C VAL A 489 11.43 -8.40 -1.45
N MET A 490 11.69 -9.28 -2.43
CA MET A 490 10.87 -10.47 -2.69
C MET A 490 11.76 -11.65 -3.04
N PRO A 491 12.20 -12.47 -2.07
CA PRO A 491 12.89 -13.73 -2.37
C PRO A 491 12.01 -14.67 -3.21
N GLU A 492 12.60 -15.32 -4.21
CA GLU A 492 11.89 -16.30 -5.04
C GLU A 492 11.44 -17.50 -4.20
N PRO A 493 10.16 -17.95 -4.30
CA PRO A 493 9.68 -19.11 -3.56
C PRO A 493 10.33 -20.44 -3.98
N ARG A 494 10.97 -20.50 -5.14
CA ARG A 494 11.59 -21.69 -5.73
C ARG A 494 12.88 -21.36 -6.45
N GLY A 495 13.82 -20.74 -5.77
CA GLY A 495 15.08 -20.33 -6.35
C GLY A 495 15.92 -19.54 -5.37
N ASP A 496 17.10 -19.18 -5.78
CA ASP A 496 18.07 -18.45 -4.94
C ASP A 496 18.10 -16.94 -5.24
N ALA A 497 17.23 -16.48 -6.15
CA ALA A 497 17.19 -15.08 -6.51
C ALA A 497 16.28 -14.27 -5.56
N VAL A 498 16.57 -12.99 -5.49
CA VAL A 498 15.72 -11.98 -4.86
C VAL A 498 15.29 -10.94 -5.88
N TRP A 499 14.03 -10.55 -5.82
CA TRP A 499 13.48 -9.48 -6.62
C TRP A 499 13.29 -8.22 -5.79
N GLY A 500 13.34 -7.07 -6.45
CA GLY A 500 13.02 -5.79 -5.85
C GLY A 500 12.41 -4.84 -6.86
N SER A 501 11.66 -3.85 -6.35
CA SER A 501 11.15 -2.75 -7.16
C SER A 501 12.03 -1.52 -7.02
N ASN A 502 12.20 -0.74 -8.10
CA ASN A 502 12.87 0.55 -8.08
C ASN A 502 11.84 1.67 -8.16
N ALA A 503 11.45 2.18 -6.99
CA ALA A 503 10.29 3.04 -6.83
C ALA A 503 10.56 4.53 -7.02
N PHE A 504 11.77 5.01 -6.77
CA PHE A 504 12.06 6.45 -6.70
C PHE A 504 12.60 7.04 -8.02
N ARG A 505 12.40 6.36 -9.13
CA ARG A 505 12.87 6.78 -10.45
C ARG A 505 11.78 6.54 -11.50
N TYR A 506 11.73 7.41 -12.49
CA TYR A 506 10.88 7.23 -13.66
C TYR A 506 11.66 6.46 -14.75
N PRO A 507 11.05 5.49 -15.42
CA PRO A 507 9.67 4.98 -15.30
C PRO A 507 9.45 4.03 -14.12
N GLY A 508 10.48 3.72 -13.32
CA GLY A 508 10.47 2.63 -12.36
C GLY A 508 10.75 1.29 -13.02
N SER A 509 11.18 0.31 -12.24
CA SER A 509 11.51 -1.03 -12.75
C SER A 509 11.35 -2.09 -11.67
N ILE A 510 11.30 -3.35 -12.06
CA ILE A 510 11.60 -4.48 -11.18
C ILE A 510 12.99 -5.01 -11.53
N THR A 511 13.72 -5.45 -10.53
CA THR A 511 15.09 -5.94 -10.67
C THR A 511 15.19 -7.30 -10.01
N ARG A 512 15.79 -8.27 -10.68
CA ARG A 512 16.11 -9.59 -10.16
C ARG A 512 17.61 -9.65 -9.88
N MET A 513 17.99 -10.12 -8.69
CA MET A 513 19.37 -10.34 -8.31
C MET A 513 19.58 -11.82 -7.97
N LEU A 514 20.56 -12.44 -8.58
CA LEU A 514 21.00 -13.81 -8.29
C LEU A 514 22.38 -13.73 -7.62
N PRO A 515 22.53 -14.16 -6.35
CA PRO A 515 23.81 -14.11 -5.65
C PRO A 515 24.91 -14.97 -6.29
N GLY A 516 24.55 -16.13 -6.85
CA GLY A 516 25.49 -17.10 -7.37
C GLY A 516 26.21 -17.90 -6.29
N ASP A 517 27.27 -18.64 -6.66
CA ASP A 517 27.93 -19.60 -5.76
C ASP A 517 28.95 -18.95 -4.81
N ASN A 518 29.42 -17.75 -5.12
CA ASN A 518 30.42 -17.02 -4.34
C ASN A 518 30.10 -15.51 -4.27
N PRO A 519 29.00 -15.12 -3.57
CA PRO A 519 28.67 -13.69 -3.43
C PRO A 519 29.72 -12.95 -2.59
N PRO A 520 29.98 -11.66 -2.86
CA PRO A 520 29.31 -10.83 -3.85
C PRO A 520 29.86 -10.94 -5.27
N GLN A 521 30.97 -11.65 -5.52
CA GLN A 521 31.68 -11.67 -6.81
C GLN A 521 30.88 -12.31 -7.94
N THR A 522 29.95 -13.22 -7.63
CA THR A 522 29.07 -13.89 -8.60
C THR A 522 27.68 -13.31 -8.65
N THR A 523 27.44 -12.18 -7.96
CA THR A 523 26.11 -11.56 -7.89
C THR A 523 25.79 -10.81 -9.17
N LEU A 524 24.78 -11.26 -9.90
CA LEU A 524 24.33 -10.69 -11.17
C LEU A 524 22.89 -10.21 -11.09
N SER A 525 22.57 -9.16 -11.84
CA SER A 525 21.24 -8.59 -11.86
C SER A 525 20.63 -8.58 -13.26
N GLU A 526 19.30 -8.57 -13.28
CA GLU A 526 18.45 -8.35 -14.45
C GLU A 526 17.47 -7.23 -14.12
N VAL A 527 17.16 -6.34 -15.07
CA VAL A 527 16.20 -5.25 -14.86
C VAL A 527 15.12 -5.25 -15.92
N TYR A 528 13.88 -4.92 -15.51
CA TYR A 528 12.71 -4.99 -16.35
C TYR A 528 11.85 -3.74 -16.15
N TYR A 529 11.66 -2.98 -17.22
CA TYR A 529 10.84 -1.79 -17.24
C TYR A 529 9.44 -2.12 -17.76
N PRO A 530 8.37 -1.61 -17.13
CA PRO A 530 7.03 -1.79 -17.68
C PRO A 530 6.91 -1.08 -19.03
N PRO A 531 6.28 -1.71 -20.05
CA PRO A 531 6.01 -1.05 -21.31
C PRO A 531 4.93 0.01 -21.14
N LEU A 532 4.97 1.08 -21.93
CA LEU A 532 3.90 2.06 -21.95
C LEU A 532 2.55 1.38 -22.29
N PRO A 533 1.44 1.76 -21.64
CA PRO A 533 1.28 2.93 -20.77
C PRO A 533 1.69 2.74 -19.31
N GLY A 534 2.27 1.61 -18.91
CA GLY A 534 2.73 1.35 -17.55
C GLY A 534 3.93 2.21 -17.17
N PHE A 535 3.90 2.79 -15.96
CA PHE A 535 5.01 3.52 -15.33
C PHE A 535 4.78 3.68 -13.82
N GLY A 536 5.81 4.15 -13.11
CA GLY A 536 5.71 4.48 -11.70
C GLY A 536 5.61 3.23 -10.82
N VAL A 537 6.53 2.28 -11.02
CA VAL A 537 6.65 1.07 -10.19
C VAL A 537 6.88 1.47 -8.73
N ARG A 538 6.16 0.85 -7.78
CA ARG A 538 6.39 1.07 -6.35
C ARG A 538 6.38 -0.23 -5.55
N GLY A 539 5.29 -0.57 -4.86
CA GLY A 539 5.15 -1.83 -4.16
C GLY A 539 5.14 -2.99 -5.15
N ALA A 540 5.72 -4.09 -4.75
CA ALA A 540 5.69 -5.30 -5.55
C ALA A 540 5.74 -6.53 -4.65
N ASP A 541 5.16 -7.63 -5.12
CA ASP A 541 5.26 -8.93 -4.50
C ASP A 541 5.39 -10.04 -5.55
N ILE A 542 5.84 -11.22 -5.12
CA ILE A 542 6.02 -12.39 -5.98
C ILE A 542 5.11 -13.53 -5.53
N ASP A 543 4.37 -14.10 -6.48
CA ASP A 543 3.50 -15.23 -6.19
C ASP A 543 4.27 -16.56 -6.12
N LYS A 544 3.58 -17.61 -5.65
CA LYS A 544 4.14 -18.97 -5.56
C LYS A 544 4.58 -19.58 -6.89
N ASN A 545 4.19 -18.98 -8.02
CA ASN A 545 4.56 -19.42 -9.37
C ASN A 545 5.76 -18.64 -9.92
N GLY A 546 6.27 -17.65 -9.16
CA GLY A 546 7.37 -16.79 -9.57
C GLY A 546 6.95 -15.64 -10.50
N VAL A 547 5.67 -15.29 -10.51
CA VAL A 547 5.17 -14.10 -11.22
C VAL A 547 5.24 -12.92 -10.27
N VAL A 548 5.84 -11.82 -10.72
CA VAL A 548 5.94 -10.58 -9.95
C VAL A 548 4.75 -9.70 -10.24
N TRP A 549 4.09 -9.24 -9.18
CA TRP A 549 2.99 -8.29 -9.21
C TRP A 549 3.47 -6.94 -8.68
N SER A 550 3.19 -5.87 -9.38
CA SER A 550 3.68 -4.54 -9.02
C SER A 550 2.61 -3.47 -9.18
N SER A 551 2.48 -2.60 -8.19
CA SER A 551 1.65 -1.40 -8.29
C SER A 551 2.30 -0.37 -9.20
N LEU A 552 1.51 0.24 -10.10
CA LEU A 552 1.99 1.21 -11.07
C LEU A 552 1.27 2.56 -10.90
N GLY A 553 2.03 3.65 -10.89
CA GLY A 553 1.51 5.02 -10.83
C GLY A 553 0.64 5.39 -12.03
N SER A 554 0.72 4.62 -13.11
CA SER A 554 -0.15 4.74 -14.29
C SER A 554 -1.60 4.30 -14.06
N GLY A 555 -1.96 3.77 -12.89
CA GLY A 555 -3.31 3.26 -12.61
C GLY A 555 -3.50 1.80 -13.01
N HIS A 556 -2.42 1.03 -13.01
CA HIS A 556 -2.44 -0.39 -13.33
C HIS A 556 -1.83 -1.23 -12.20
N LEU A 557 -2.23 -2.49 -12.13
CA LEU A 557 -1.47 -3.56 -11.51
C LEU A 557 -0.66 -4.26 -12.61
N GLY A 558 0.66 -4.23 -12.52
CA GLY A 558 1.57 -4.89 -13.46
C GLY A 558 1.83 -6.33 -13.03
N GLU A 559 1.56 -7.28 -13.92
CA GLU A 559 1.96 -8.68 -13.83
C GLU A 559 3.20 -8.89 -14.69
N PHE A 560 4.27 -9.42 -14.13
CA PHE A 560 5.49 -9.75 -14.88
C PHE A 560 5.86 -11.23 -14.73
N ASP A 561 5.87 -11.94 -15.84
CA ASP A 561 6.27 -13.34 -15.93
C ASP A 561 7.58 -13.48 -16.73
N ARG A 562 8.70 -13.66 -16.02
CA ARG A 562 10.03 -13.81 -16.60
C ARG A 562 10.12 -14.98 -17.60
N ARG A 563 9.27 -16.00 -17.49
CA ARG A 563 9.26 -17.15 -18.40
C ARG A 563 8.83 -16.82 -19.83
N LYS A 564 8.21 -15.64 -20.02
CA LYS A 564 7.81 -15.14 -21.33
C LYS A 564 8.94 -14.40 -22.06
N CYS A 565 10.09 -14.15 -21.41
CA CYS A 565 11.21 -13.42 -21.98
C CYS A 565 11.89 -14.21 -23.10
N GLU A 566 12.08 -13.59 -24.25
CA GLU A 566 12.68 -14.21 -25.45
C GLU A 566 14.12 -13.76 -25.68
N GLY A 567 14.53 -12.61 -25.17
CA GLY A 567 15.84 -12.02 -25.37
C GLY A 567 16.89 -12.46 -24.34
N PRO A 568 18.18 -12.12 -24.57
CA PRO A 568 19.23 -12.37 -23.59
C PRO A 568 19.06 -11.44 -22.39
N LEU A 569 19.04 -11.99 -21.20
CA LEU A 569 18.88 -11.28 -19.95
C LEU A 569 20.22 -10.86 -19.34
N ASN A 570 21.30 -11.55 -19.73
CA ASN A 570 22.69 -11.25 -19.44
C ASN A 570 23.55 -11.50 -20.69
N GLY A 571 24.83 -11.12 -20.64
CA GLY A 571 25.77 -11.26 -21.74
C GLY A 571 25.78 -10.06 -22.71
N PRO A 572 26.57 -10.12 -23.81
CA PRO A 572 26.83 -8.98 -24.68
C PRO A 572 25.61 -8.36 -25.38
N GLY A 573 24.48 -9.06 -25.37
CA GLY A 573 23.22 -8.55 -25.91
C GLY A 573 22.26 -7.96 -24.89
N ALA A 574 22.60 -8.01 -23.61
CA ALA A 574 21.74 -7.51 -22.54
C ALA A 574 21.74 -5.96 -22.50
N THR A 575 20.56 -5.37 -22.54
CA THR A 575 20.37 -3.91 -22.51
C THR A 575 19.58 -3.45 -21.30
N GLY A 576 19.11 -4.40 -20.47
CA GLY A 576 18.27 -4.12 -19.33
C GLY A 576 16.80 -3.79 -19.66
N ASN A 577 16.41 -3.80 -20.93
CA ASN A 577 15.02 -3.51 -21.33
C ASN A 577 14.61 -4.33 -22.55
N HIS A 578 14.77 -5.63 -22.48
CA HIS A 578 14.55 -6.53 -23.63
C HIS A 578 13.46 -7.58 -23.39
N CYS A 579 12.63 -7.40 -22.36
CA CYS A 579 11.51 -8.29 -22.05
C CYS A 579 10.18 -7.55 -21.81
N PRO A 580 9.72 -6.67 -22.73
CA PRO A 580 8.39 -6.08 -22.60
C PRO A 580 7.25 -7.11 -22.70
N GLU A 581 7.48 -8.24 -23.37
CA GLU A 581 6.56 -9.37 -23.53
C GLU A 581 6.27 -10.11 -22.20
N GLY A 582 7.11 -9.92 -21.20
CA GLY A 582 6.89 -10.45 -19.86
C GLY A 582 5.75 -9.76 -19.11
N TRP A 583 5.38 -8.56 -19.52
CA TRP A 583 4.42 -7.73 -18.81
C TRP A 583 2.98 -7.91 -19.31
N THR A 584 2.05 -7.92 -18.37
CA THR A 584 0.62 -7.75 -18.59
C THR A 584 0.14 -6.63 -17.65
N LEU A 585 -0.57 -5.64 -18.18
CA LEU A 585 -1.10 -4.53 -17.41
C LEU A 585 -2.60 -4.75 -17.16
N HIS A 586 -3.01 -4.72 -15.90
CA HIS A 586 -4.39 -4.85 -15.46
C HIS A 586 -4.87 -3.49 -14.95
N ASP A 587 -5.96 -2.97 -15.52
CA ASP A 587 -6.52 -1.69 -15.10
C ASP A 587 -7.00 -1.75 -13.65
N LEU A 588 -6.62 -0.78 -12.83
CA LEU A 588 -7.20 -0.61 -11.50
C LEU A 588 -8.60 -0.01 -11.62
N PRO A 589 -9.55 -0.43 -10.77
CA PRO A 589 -10.88 0.16 -10.75
C PRO A 589 -10.83 1.61 -10.25
N GLY A 590 -11.88 2.38 -10.54
CA GLY A 590 -12.05 3.74 -10.07
C GLY A 590 -12.04 4.78 -11.19
N PRO A 591 -12.34 6.05 -10.88
CA PRO A 591 -12.38 7.12 -11.86
C PRO A 591 -10.99 7.52 -12.34
N GLY A 592 -10.86 7.97 -13.59
CA GLY A 592 -9.69 8.67 -14.12
C GLY A 592 -9.83 10.19 -13.95
N PHE A 593 -8.70 10.93 -14.06
CA PHE A 593 -8.77 12.39 -14.21
C PHE A 593 -9.53 12.78 -15.48
N ALA A 594 -10.18 13.94 -15.48
CA ALA A 594 -10.96 14.40 -16.62
C ALA A 594 -10.16 14.43 -17.93
N ASP A 595 -8.89 14.87 -17.84
CA ASP A 595 -7.96 14.94 -19.00
C ASP A 595 -7.29 13.59 -19.31
N LEU A 596 -7.44 12.59 -18.45
CA LEU A 596 -6.86 11.24 -18.60
C LEU A 596 -7.83 10.17 -18.09
N PRO A 597 -9.04 10.05 -18.69
CA PRO A 597 -10.10 9.21 -18.14
C PRO A 597 -9.84 7.69 -18.26
N ALA A 598 -8.88 7.29 -19.09
CA ALA A 598 -8.57 5.89 -19.36
C ALA A 598 -7.86 5.18 -18.19
N PHE A 599 -7.27 5.93 -17.26
CA PHE A 599 -6.47 5.38 -16.18
C PHE A 599 -6.99 5.86 -14.83
N SER A 600 -7.22 4.92 -13.92
CA SER A 600 -7.67 5.24 -12.56
C SER A 600 -6.73 6.23 -11.87
N VAL A 601 -7.29 7.15 -11.09
CA VAL A 601 -6.50 8.00 -10.17
C VAL A 601 -5.94 7.18 -9.02
N GLU A 602 -6.51 6.02 -8.76
CA GLU A 602 -5.98 5.08 -7.78
C GLU A 602 -4.66 4.49 -8.30
N SER A 603 -3.72 4.36 -7.40
CA SER A 603 -2.57 3.48 -7.58
C SER A 603 -2.42 2.72 -6.29
N SER A 604 -2.33 1.39 -6.36
CA SER A 604 -2.03 0.60 -5.18
C SER A 604 -0.67 1.05 -4.61
N TYR A 605 -0.60 1.26 -3.31
CA TYR A 605 0.65 1.58 -2.63
C TYR A 605 1.52 0.34 -2.49
N TYR A 606 0.89 -0.76 -2.09
CA TYR A 606 1.46 -2.10 -2.01
C TYR A 606 0.59 -3.09 -2.78
N THR A 607 1.18 -4.17 -3.22
CA THR A 607 0.49 -5.29 -3.88
C THR A 607 0.32 -6.45 -2.90
#